data_b6dcc4d3909ee0211e670da81c6ec489
#
_entry.id   b6dcc4d3909ee0211e670da81c6ec489
#
_cell.length_a   1.000
_cell.length_b   1.000
_cell.length_c   1.000
_cell.angle_alpha   90.00
_cell.angle_beta   90.00
_cell.angle_gamma   90.00
#
_symmetry.space_group_name_H-M   'P 1'
#
loop_
_entity.id
_entity.type
_entity.pdbx_description
1 polymer ?
#
loop_
_entity_poly.entity_id
_entity_poly.type
_entity_poly.pdbx_seq_one_letter_code
_entity_poly.pdbx_strand_id
1 'polypeptide(L)'
;MKRDLQGHYVTISTVGEAAQAFVPEPLPPNPSLDWMPDLRSKFDQALLALGRLDSISTFLPDISLFLYMYVRKEAVLSSMIEGTQSSLSDLLLFELDMEPGVPLDDVREVSNYVAALDYGLKRLAEGFPLSLRLIKEMHGVLLYKGRGSNQTPGEFRRTQNWIGGTRPGNAAFVPPPAARVLECMGKLELFLHDQPQPTPALLKAALAHVQFETIHPFLDGNGRLGRLLITLLLCEQKMLREPMLYLSLYFKSHRQYYYELLNGVRLSGNWEAWLDFFAEAVIVTATQAVDTARQLIDLANEDRDRISDLGRAAASTLRVHRALLERPITASGWLVKKTGITPATVNKCLRHLERLGVLRELTSRRRNRVFSYTGILEIMNRGTELPG
;
A
#
# COMPACT_ATOMS: atom_id res chain seq x y z
N MET A 1 -0.88 7.72 31.06
CA MET A 1 -2.00 8.61 31.51
C MET A 1 -3.31 8.04 30.97
N LYS A 2 -4.37 7.89 31.77
CA LYS A 2 -5.66 7.49 31.21
C LYS A 2 -6.31 8.72 30.60
N ARG A 3 -6.48 8.75 29.30
CA ARG A 3 -7.35 9.70 28.60
C ARG A 3 -8.76 9.14 28.57
N ASP A 4 -9.72 10.04 28.53
CA ASP A 4 -11.11 9.67 28.32
C ASP A 4 -11.42 9.57 26.82
N LEU A 5 -12.67 9.50 26.50
CA LEU A 5 -13.21 9.50 25.14
C LEU A 5 -12.55 10.61 24.30
N GLN A 6 -11.99 10.27 23.15
CA GLN A 6 -11.28 11.22 22.27
C GLN A 6 -12.25 11.87 21.26
N GLY A 7 -13.38 12.26 21.74
CA GLY A 7 -14.45 12.87 20.97
C GLY A 7 -15.75 12.94 21.78
N HIS A 8 -16.84 13.09 21.09
CA HIS A 8 -18.17 13.09 21.70
C HIS A 8 -19.18 12.39 20.80
N TYR A 9 -20.22 11.85 21.41
CA TYR A 9 -21.32 11.25 20.67
C TYR A 9 -22.41 12.28 20.36
N VAL A 10 -22.94 12.17 19.14
CA VAL A 10 -24.06 12.94 18.66
C VAL A 10 -25.17 11.98 18.26
N THR A 11 -26.36 12.19 18.79
CA THR A 11 -27.53 11.39 18.38
C THR A 11 -27.92 11.76 16.95
N ILE A 12 -28.04 10.78 16.11
CA ILE A 12 -28.51 10.89 14.73
C ILE A 12 -29.77 10.05 14.56
N SER A 13 -30.62 10.45 13.64
CA SER A 13 -31.78 9.65 13.19
C SER A 13 -31.54 9.28 11.73
N THR A 14 -31.38 7.98 11.47
CA THR A 14 -31.15 7.47 10.11
C THR A 14 -31.70 6.06 9.97
N VAL A 15 -32.17 5.71 8.76
CA VAL A 15 -32.73 4.38 8.46
C VAL A 15 -33.88 3.99 9.43
N GLY A 16 -34.64 5.01 9.91
CA GLY A 16 -35.78 4.79 10.81
C GLY A 16 -35.44 4.49 12.27
N GLU A 17 -34.18 4.67 12.68
CA GLU A 17 -33.72 4.48 14.05
C GLU A 17 -32.83 5.62 14.54
N ALA A 18 -32.71 5.75 15.88
CA ALA A 18 -31.73 6.62 16.51
C ALA A 18 -30.44 5.86 16.77
N ALA A 19 -29.28 6.46 16.44
CA ALA A 19 -27.98 5.92 16.70
C ALA A 19 -27.03 7.00 17.23
N GLN A 20 -25.91 6.57 17.83
CA GLN A 20 -24.89 7.47 18.36
C GLN A 20 -23.71 7.53 17.39
N ALA A 21 -23.53 8.68 16.73
CA ALA A 21 -22.39 8.93 15.84
C ALA A 21 -21.25 9.59 16.62
N PHE A 22 -20.03 9.10 16.42
CA PHE A 22 -18.85 9.61 17.11
C PHE A 22 -18.19 10.73 16.31
N VAL A 23 -18.00 11.88 16.93
CA VAL A 23 -17.26 13.02 16.36
C VAL A 23 -15.92 13.14 17.08
N PRO A 24 -14.77 12.92 16.41
CA PRO A 24 -13.47 12.95 17.05
C PRO A 24 -13.03 14.37 17.40
N GLU A 25 -12.24 14.49 18.48
CA GLU A 25 -11.48 15.71 18.76
C GLU A 25 -10.38 15.92 17.71
N PRO A 26 -9.97 17.17 17.46
CA PRO A 26 -8.88 17.44 16.54
C PRO A 26 -7.53 16.95 17.07
N LEU A 27 -6.60 16.67 16.17
CA LEU A 27 -5.20 16.39 16.49
C LEU A 27 -4.41 17.69 16.78
N PRO A 28 -3.35 17.63 17.60
CA PRO A 28 -2.81 16.47 18.31
C PRO A 28 -3.66 16.04 19.51
N PRO A 29 -3.46 14.81 20.05
CA PRO A 29 -4.23 14.33 21.20
C PRO A 29 -4.12 15.25 22.42
N ASN A 30 -5.24 15.44 23.12
CA ASN A 30 -5.28 16.15 24.37
C ASN A 30 -5.99 15.29 25.44
N PRO A 31 -5.38 15.01 26.60
CA PRO A 31 -3.98 15.34 27.00
C PRO A 31 -2.91 14.81 26.07
N SER A 32 -1.74 15.46 26.06
CA SER A 32 -0.59 15.10 25.23
C SER A 32 -0.13 13.65 25.45
N LEU A 33 0.55 13.11 24.47
CA LEU A 33 1.10 11.76 24.51
C LEU A 33 2.06 11.56 25.68
N ASP A 34 2.00 10.39 26.27
CA ASP A 34 2.94 9.96 27.31
C ASP A 34 4.12 9.22 26.65
N TRP A 35 5.22 9.93 26.50
CA TRP A 35 6.45 9.41 25.89
C TRP A 35 7.26 8.60 26.89
N MET A 36 6.73 7.45 27.32
CA MET A 36 7.46 6.48 28.13
C MET A 36 8.78 6.06 27.42
N PRO A 37 9.83 5.75 28.20
CA PRO A 37 11.15 5.39 27.63
C PRO A 37 11.08 4.28 26.56
N ASP A 38 10.26 3.26 26.77
CA ASP A 38 10.11 2.13 25.85
C ASP A 38 9.48 2.55 24.52
N LEU A 39 8.42 3.38 24.56
CA LEU A 39 7.78 3.89 23.35
C LEU A 39 8.75 4.79 22.56
N ARG A 40 9.49 5.66 23.26
CA ARG A 40 10.53 6.50 22.63
C ARG A 40 11.59 5.65 21.96
N SER A 41 12.14 4.67 22.67
CA SER A 41 13.14 3.73 22.14
C SER A 41 12.63 3.00 20.89
N LYS A 42 11.35 2.59 20.89
CA LYS A 42 10.74 1.92 19.73
C LYS A 42 10.61 2.86 18.53
N PHE A 43 10.25 4.12 18.74
CA PHE A 43 10.21 5.12 17.65
C PHE A 43 11.61 5.40 17.09
N ASP A 44 12.64 5.47 17.94
CA ASP A 44 14.04 5.61 17.49
C ASP A 44 14.47 4.40 16.65
N GLN A 45 14.11 3.18 17.02
CA GLN A 45 14.34 1.98 16.22
C GLN A 45 13.59 2.01 14.89
N ALA A 46 12.34 2.48 14.88
CA ALA A 46 11.55 2.64 13.66
C ALA A 46 12.19 3.65 12.69
N LEU A 47 12.68 4.77 13.20
CA LEU A 47 13.41 5.76 12.40
C LEU A 47 14.71 5.18 11.82
N LEU A 48 15.47 4.39 12.59
CA LEU A 48 16.67 3.70 12.10
C LEU A 48 16.33 2.68 11.02
N ALA A 49 15.23 1.93 11.16
CA ALA A 49 14.77 0.98 10.17
C ALA A 49 14.34 1.67 8.87
N LEU A 50 13.63 2.79 8.95
CA LEU A 50 13.27 3.63 7.81
C LEU A 50 14.52 4.19 7.09
N GLY A 51 15.50 4.69 7.84
CA GLY A 51 16.74 5.20 7.25
C GLY A 51 17.53 4.11 6.52
N ARG A 52 17.55 2.87 7.02
CA ARG A 52 18.13 1.72 6.32
C ARG A 52 17.36 1.40 5.04
N LEU A 53 16.04 1.42 5.10
CA LEU A 53 15.17 1.19 3.95
C LEU A 53 15.36 2.28 2.89
N ASP A 54 15.36 3.55 3.26
CA ASP A 54 15.61 4.65 2.32
C ASP A 54 16.99 4.54 1.68
N SER A 55 18.02 4.15 2.46
CA SER A 55 19.39 4.00 1.95
C SER A 55 19.50 2.91 0.89
N ILE A 56 18.78 1.78 1.01
CA ILE A 56 18.90 0.68 0.04
C ILE A 56 18.43 1.09 -1.35
N SER A 57 17.53 2.08 -1.46
CA SER A 57 17.07 2.63 -2.73
C SER A 57 18.22 3.15 -3.60
N THR A 58 19.29 3.65 -2.97
CA THR A 58 20.45 4.21 -3.67
C THR A 58 21.44 3.14 -4.14
N PHE A 59 21.37 1.93 -3.60
CA PHE A 59 22.27 0.82 -3.93
C PHE A 59 21.65 -0.19 -4.90
N LEU A 60 20.35 -0.16 -5.12
CA LEU A 60 19.67 -1.01 -6.09
C LEU A 60 20.13 -0.65 -7.51
N PRO A 61 20.66 -1.60 -8.30
CA PRO A 61 21.07 -1.35 -9.69
C PRO A 61 19.94 -0.86 -10.58
N ASP A 62 18.72 -1.28 -10.28
CA ASP A 62 17.46 -0.81 -10.85
C ASP A 62 16.39 -0.83 -9.78
N ILE A 63 16.10 0.34 -9.21
CA ILE A 63 15.06 0.49 -8.21
C ILE A 63 13.66 0.26 -8.80
N SER A 64 13.50 0.44 -10.11
CA SER A 64 12.20 0.37 -10.77
C SER A 64 11.54 -1.00 -10.65
N LEU A 65 12.32 -2.09 -10.70
CA LEU A 65 11.79 -3.43 -10.45
C LEU A 65 11.24 -3.56 -9.02
N PHE A 66 12.07 -3.17 -8.04
CA PHE A 66 11.70 -3.29 -6.65
C PHE A 66 10.41 -2.51 -6.36
N LEU A 67 10.36 -1.25 -6.81
CA LEU A 67 9.16 -0.41 -6.67
C LEU A 67 7.96 -1.01 -7.41
N TYR A 68 8.17 -1.46 -8.65
CA TYR A 68 7.10 -2.07 -9.45
C TYR A 68 6.44 -3.22 -8.70
N MET A 69 7.23 -4.13 -8.14
CA MET A 69 6.72 -5.31 -7.43
C MET A 69 6.21 -4.96 -6.03
N TYR A 70 6.91 -4.07 -5.34
CA TYR A 70 6.61 -3.74 -3.95
C TYR A 70 5.30 -2.95 -3.82
N VAL A 71 5.06 -1.96 -4.70
CA VAL A 71 3.79 -1.22 -4.78
C VAL A 71 2.62 -2.17 -5.03
N ARG A 72 2.80 -3.15 -5.91
CA ARG A 72 1.77 -4.16 -6.22
C ARG A 72 1.50 -5.10 -5.07
N LYS A 73 2.55 -5.49 -4.37
CA LYS A 73 2.44 -6.29 -3.13
C LYS A 73 1.60 -5.55 -2.08
N GLU A 74 1.89 -4.27 -1.84
CA GLU A 74 1.10 -3.44 -0.92
C GLU A 74 -0.35 -3.34 -1.37
N ALA A 75 -0.60 -3.08 -2.65
CA ALA A 75 -1.94 -2.98 -3.21
C ALA A 75 -2.77 -4.24 -2.95
N VAL A 76 -2.18 -5.42 -3.17
CA VAL A 76 -2.79 -6.72 -2.89
C VAL A 76 -3.08 -6.86 -1.40
N LEU A 77 -2.09 -6.64 -0.53
CA LEU A 77 -2.23 -6.81 0.92
C LEU A 77 -3.23 -5.83 1.52
N SER A 78 -3.20 -4.57 1.08
CA SER A 78 -4.14 -3.54 1.51
C SER A 78 -5.59 -3.89 1.13
N SER A 79 -5.79 -4.38 -0.09
CA SER A 79 -7.11 -4.81 -0.55
C SER A 79 -7.59 -6.10 0.14
N MET A 80 -6.67 -7.03 0.48
CA MET A 80 -6.99 -8.23 1.27
C MET A 80 -7.50 -7.91 2.68
N ILE A 81 -7.05 -6.82 3.32
CA ILE A 81 -7.60 -6.36 4.60
C ILE A 81 -9.10 -6.06 4.46
N GLU A 82 -9.52 -5.52 3.31
CA GLU A 82 -10.91 -5.19 2.98
C GLU A 82 -11.71 -6.38 2.41
N GLY A 83 -11.08 -7.54 2.23
CA GLY A 83 -11.73 -8.80 1.85
C GLY A 83 -11.63 -9.19 0.38
N THR A 84 -10.78 -8.55 -0.43
CA THR A 84 -10.47 -9.03 -1.79
C THR A 84 -9.64 -10.31 -1.75
N GLN A 85 -9.77 -11.14 -2.77
CA GLN A 85 -9.08 -12.44 -2.89
C GLN A 85 -8.10 -12.49 -4.07
N SER A 86 -7.54 -11.35 -4.46
CA SER A 86 -6.58 -11.27 -5.55
C SER A 86 -5.15 -11.52 -5.06
N SER A 87 -4.39 -12.33 -5.80
CA SER A 87 -2.96 -12.54 -5.57
C SER A 87 -2.11 -11.55 -6.37
N LEU A 88 -0.82 -11.45 -6.02
CA LEU A 88 0.14 -10.65 -6.80
C LEU A 88 0.27 -11.19 -8.24
N SER A 89 0.22 -12.52 -8.42
CA SER A 89 0.25 -13.14 -9.74
C SER A 89 -0.97 -12.77 -10.59
N ASP A 90 -2.18 -12.73 -10.00
CA ASP A 90 -3.40 -12.34 -10.70
C ASP A 90 -3.33 -10.89 -11.20
N LEU A 91 -2.80 -9.98 -10.37
CA LEU A 91 -2.60 -8.60 -10.75
C LEU A 91 -1.63 -8.47 -11.94
N LEU A 92 -0.49 -9.18 -11.87
CA LEU A 92 0.51 -9.13 -12.93
C LEU A 92 0.01 -9.73 -14.26
N LEU A 93 -0.84 -10.76 -14.21
CA LEU A 93 -1.49 -11.33 -15.40
C LEU A 93 -2.52 -10.36 -15.97
N PHE A 94 -3.33 -9.73 -15.12
CA PHE A 94 -4.31 -8.72 -15.54
C PHE A 94 -3.66 -7.54 -16.27
N GLU A 95 -2.49 -7.06 -15.80
CA GLU A 95 -1.74 -5.98 -16.46
C GLU A 95 -1.20 -6.36 -17.85
N LEU A 96 -1.20 -7.66 -18.18
CA LEU A 96 -0.86 -8.19 -19.50
C LEU A 96 -2.09 -8.50 -20.38
N ASP A 97 -3.28 -7.99 -20.02
CA ASP A 97 -4.55 -8.30 -20.66
C ASP A 97 -4.86 -9.81 -20.68
N MET A 98 -4.41 -10.54 -19.67
CA MET A 98 -4.71 -11.96 -19.48
C MET A 98 -5.82 -12.14 -18.44
N GLU A 99 -6.60 -13.21 -18.58
CA GLU A 99 -7.62 -13.54 -17.59
C GLU A 99 -6.96 -14.00 -16.28
N PRO A 100 -7.25 -13.32 -15.14
CA PRO A 100 -6.79 -13.76 -13.83
C PRO A 100 -7.60 -14.98 -13.34
N GLY A 101 -7.07 -15.71 -12.39
CA GLY A 101 -7.74 -16.85 -11.76
C GLY A 101 -8.86 -16.49 -10.76
N VAL A 102 -9.14 -15.19 -10.59
CA VAL A 102 -10.07 -14.62 -9.59
C VAL A 102 -11.02 -13.62 -10.25
N PRO A 103 -12.10 -13.17 -9.57
CA PRO A 103 -13.02 -12.17 -10.11
C PRO A 103 -12.31 -10.92 -10.61
N LEU A 104 -12.66 -10.44 -11.80
CA LEU A 104 -12.07 -9.26 -12.43
C LEU A 104 -12.18 -7.99 -11.57
N ASP A 105 -13.25 -7.86 -10.79
CA ASP A 105 -13.45 -6.68 -9.95
C ASP A 105 -12.44 -6.64 -8.79
N ASP A 106 -12.05 -7.80 -8.23
CA ASP A 106 -11.03 -7.88 -7.20
C ASP A 106 -9.66 -7.40 -7.73
N VAL A 107 -9.30 -7.82 -8.94
CA VAL A 107 -8.02 -7.42 -9.55
C VAL A 107 -8.03 -5.94 -9.98
N ARG A 108 -9.16 -5.44 -10.47
CA ARG A 108 -9.33 -4.00 -10.77
C ARG A 108 -9.18 -3.15 -9.53
N GLU A 109 -9.74 -3.57 -8.41
CA GLU A 109 -9.60 -2.87 -7.14
C GLU A 109 -8.13 -2.72 -6.72
N VAL A 110 -7.34 -3.80 -6.88
CA VAL A 110 -5.90 -3.76 -6.62
C VAL A 110 -5.16 -2.88 -7.64
N SER A 111 -5.49 -2.98 -8.92
CA SER A 111 -4.90 -2.14 -9.97
C SER A 111 -5.19 -0.64 -9.76
N ASN A 112 -6.40 -0.31 -9.32
CA ASN A 112 -6.79 1.06 -8.98
C ASN A 112 -6.03 1.60 -7.77
N TYR A 113 -5.69 0.75 -6.79
CA TYR A 113 -4.85 1.15 -5.67
C TYR A 113 -3.46 1.60 -6.14
N VAL A 114 -2.82 0.83 -7.03
CA VAL A 114 -1.55 1.21 -7.65
C VAL A 114 -1.68 2.54 -8.38
N ALA A 115 -2.72 2.69 -9.21
CA ALA A 115 -2.96 3.92 -9.95
C ALA A 115 -3.21 5.14 -9.03
N ALA A 116 -3.90 4.96 -7.90
CA ALA A 116 -4.14 6.02 -6.92
C ALA A 116 -2.85 6.45 -6.22
N LEU A 117 -1.96 5.50 -5.87
CA LEU A 117 -0.65 5.81 -5.31
C LEU A 117 0.21 6.59 -6.30
N ASP A 118 0.34 6.08 -7.52
CA ASP A 118 1.12 6.73 -8.58
C ASP A 118 0.62 8.16 -8.86
N TYR A 119 -0.71 8.33 -8.89
CA TYR A 119 -1.34 9.64 -9.03
C TYR A 119 -0.94 10.59 -7.89
N GLY A 120 -1.07 10.14 -6.65
CA GLY A 120 -0.74 10.95 -5.47
C GLY A 120 0.73 11.36 -5.45
N LEU A 121 1.65 10.42 -5.66
CA LEU A 121 3.09 10.68 -5.71
C LEU A 121 3.47 11.65 -6.83
N LYS A 122 2.89 11.50 -8.02
CA LYS A 122 3.10 12.41 -9.13
C LYS A 122 2.66 13.83 -8.78
N ARG A 123 1.48 14.01 -8.18
CA ARG A 123 0.98 15.32 -7.76
C ARG A 123 1.89 15.97 -6.71
N LEU A 124 2.38 15.20 -5.73
CA LEU A 124 3.35 15.69 -4.74
C LEU A 124 4.66 16.11 -5.40
N ALA A 125 5.17 15.34 -6.36
CA ALA A 125 6.38 15.66 -7.11
C ALA A 125 6.24 16.95 -7.97
N GLU A 126 5.02 17.25 -8.44
CA GLU A 126 4.66 18.48 -9.13
C GLU A 126 4.52 19.69 -8.18
N GLY A 127 4.73 19.50 -6.87
CA GLY A 127 4.61 20.56 -5.84
C GLY A 127 3.18 20.79 -5.36
N PHE A 128 2.22 19.91 -5.70
CA PHE A 128 0.87 20.02 -5.18
C PHE A 128 0.83 19.54 -3.71
N PRO A 129 0.22 20.28 -2.78
CA PRO A 129 0.25 19.94 -1.37
C PRO A 129 -0.61 18.69 -1.07
N LEU A 130 -0.26 17.97 0.01
CA LEU A 130 -1.09 16.92 0.58
C LEU A 130 -2.34 17.55 1.22
N SER A 131 -3.41 17.66 0.46
CA SER A 131 -4.62 18.41 0.78
C SER A 131 -5.87 17.55 0.61
N LEU A 132 -7.00 18.04 1.14
CA LEU A 132 -8.31 17.40 0.94
C LEU A 132 -8.65 17.23 -0.53
N ARG A 133 -8.21 18.16 -1.37
CA ARG A 133 -8.38 18.05 -2.82
C ARG A 133 -7.62 16.85 -3.38
N LEU A 134 -6.35 16.68 -3.00
CA LEU A 134 -5.56 15.53 -3.46
C LEU A 134 -6.16 14.22 -2.96
N ILE A 135 -6.58 14.15 -1.70
CA ILE A 135 -7.26 12.99 -1.10
C ILE A 135 -8.52 12.63 -1.90
N LYS A 136 -9.34 13.60 -2.30
CA LYS A 136 -10.53 13.38 -3.13
C LYS A 136 -10.18 12.93 -4.54
N GLU A 137 -9.19 13.55 -5.19
CA GLU A 137 -8.71 13.16 -6.52
C GLU A 137 -8.23 11.70 -6.50
N MET A 138 -7.43 11.32 -5.51
CA MET A 138 -6.95 9.93 -5.34
C MET A 138 -8.07 8.94 -5.09
N HIS A 139 -9.06 9.31 -4.26
CA HIS A 139 -10.25 8.47 -4.05
C HIS A 139 -11.02 8.25 -5.36
N GLY A 140 -11.12 9.26 -6.22
CA GLY A 140 -11.72 9.13 -7.54
C GLY A 140 -11.00 8.11 -8.43
N VAL A 141 -9.67 8.05 -8.35
CA VAL A 141 -8.86 7.05 -9.06
C VAL A 141 -9.02 5.67 -8.42
N LEU A 142 -9.00 5.59 -7.09
CA LEU A 142 -9.11 4.34 -6.33
C LEU A 142 -10.40 3.57 -6.62
N LEU A 143 -11.51 4.27 -6.80
CA LEU A 143 -12.82 3.66 -7.09
C LEU A 143 -13.21 3.74 -8.58
N TYR A 144 -12.25 3.95 -9.47
CA TYR A 144 -12.51 4.01 -10.91
C TYR A 144 -12.85 2.62 -11.46
N LYS A 145 -14.11 2.44 -11.89
CA LYS A 145 -14.66 1.16 -12.40
C LYS A 145 -14.42 -0.04 -11.46
N GLY A 146 -15.43 -0.84 -11.25
CA GLY A 146 -15.41 -1.99 -10.35
C GLY A 146 -16.19 -1.72 -9.07
N ARG A 147 -15.88 -2.47 -8.02
CA ARG A 147 -16.54 -2.38 -6.71
C ARG A 147 -16.43 -0.97 -6.14
N GLY A 148 -17.53 -0.40 -5.66
CA GLY A 148 -17.58 0.95 -5.09
C GLY A 148 -17.64 2.09 -6.10
N SER A 149 -17.58 1.84 -7.42
CA SER A 149 -17.61 2.89 -8.44
C SER A 149 -18.92 3.71 -8.48
N ASN A 150 -20.00 3.20 -7.90
CA ASN A 150 -21.28 3.89 -7.71
C ASN A 150 -21.37 4.63 -6.35
N GLN A 151 -20.33 4.60 -5.53
CA GLN A 151 -20.27 5.21 -4.20
C GLN A 151 -19.65 6.62 -4.23
N THR A 152 -20.05 7.43 -5.20
CA THR A 152 -19.59 8.83 -5.38
C THR A 152 -18.06 9.00 -5.33
N PRO A 153 -17.27 8.37 -6.25
CA PRO A 153 -15.82 8.48 -6.25
C PRO A 153 -15.34 9.95 -6.26
N GLY A 154 -14.40 10.28 -5.40
CA GLY A 154 -13.86 11.63 -5.29
C GLY A 154 -14.67 12.61 -4.45
N GLU A 155 -15.82 12.20 -3.90
CA GLU A 155 -16.67 13.06 -3.07
C GLU A 155 -16.83 12.53 -1.65
N PHE A 156 -16.73 13.44 -0.66
CA PHE A 156 -17.07 13.08 0.71
C PHE A 156 -18.55 12.70 0.80
N ARG A 157 -18.83 11.71 1.64
CA ARG A 157 -20.18 11.20 1.82
C ARG A 157 -21.17 12.29 2.28
N ARG A 158 -22.34 12.23 1.72
CA ARG A 158 -23.48 13.09 2.07
C ARG A 158 -24.54 12.34 2.90
N THR A 159 -24.36 11.03 3.05
CA THR A 159 -25.22 10.16 3.86
C THR A 159 -24.42 9.54 4.99
N GLN A 160 -25.12 9.03 5.98
CA GLN A 160 -24.51 8.31 7.08
C GLN A 160 -24.04 6.94 6.61
N ASN A 161 -22.82 6.60 6.99
CA ASN A 161 -22.27 5.25 6.89
C ASN A 161 -21.99 4.70 8.30
N TRP A 162 -21.64 3.41 8.37
CA TRP A 162 -21.26 2.74 9.60
C TRP A 162 -20.28 1.60 9.30
N ILE A 163 -19.58 1.14 10.31
CA ILE A 163 -18.58 0.07 10.22
C ILE A 163 -19.08 -1.13 11.01
N GLY A 164 -19.11 -2.29 10.36
CA GLY A 164 -19.69 -3.50 10.93
C GLY A 164 -21.20 -3.44 11.10
N GLY A 165 -21.83 -4.59 11.37
CA GLY A 165 -23.29 -4.66 11.49
C GLY A 165 -24.04 -4.44 10.17
N THR A 166 -25.37 -4.44 10.26
CA THR A 166 -26.28 -4.27 9.11
C THR A 166 -26.99 -2.91 9.08
N ARG A 167 -26.92 -2.15 10.18
CA ARG A 167 -27.57 -0.86 10.37
C ARG A 167 -26.85 -0.07 11.47
N PRO A 168 -27.04 1.26 11.56
CA PRO A 168 -26.36 2.08 12.56
C PRO A 168 -26.55 1.63 14.01
N GLY A 169 -27.73 1.14 14.37
CA GLY A 169 -28.05 0.71 15.75
C GLY A 169 -27.36 -0.60 16.19
N ASN A 170 -26.83 -1.41 15.25
CA ASN A 170 -26.03 -2.61 15.55
C ASN A 170 -24.62 -2.56 14.97
N ALA A 171 -24.17 -1.37 14.56
CA ALA A 171 -22.84 -1.16 14.02
C ALA A 171 -21.76 -1.27 15.12
N ALA A 172 -20.59 -1.78 14.75
CA ALA A 172 -19.43 -1.74 15.63
C ALA A 172 -18.92 -0.30 15.86
N PHE A 173 -19.08 0.56 14.85
CA PHE A 173 -18.73 1.96 14.93
C PHE A 173 -19.57 2.81 13.96
N VAL A 174 -20.04 3.96 14.43
CA VAL A 174 -20.75 4.96 13.63
C VAL A 174 -19.91 6.24 13.55
N PRO A 175 -19.30 6.54 12.39
CA PRO A 175 -18.48 7.74 12.19
C PRO A 175 -19.29 9.04 12.31
N PRO A 176 -18.64 10.21 12.27
CA PRO A 176 -19.32 11.51 12.39
C PRO A 176 -20.52 11.63 11.45
N PRO A 177 -21.56 12.41 11.83
CA PRO A 177 -22.64 12.75 10.91
C PRO A 177 -22.11 13.34 9.60
N ALA A 178 -22.73 13.03 8.47
CA ALA A 178 -22.27 13.50 7.16
C ALA A 178 -22.04 15.02 7.10
N ALA A 179 -22.88 15.80 7.77
CA ALA A 179 -22.75 17.27 7.86
C ALA A 179 -21.46 17.74 8.58
N ARG A 180 -20.84 16.89 9.39
CA ARG A 180 -19.61 17.20 10.16
C ARG A 180 -18.34 16.71 9.46
N VAL A 181 -18.45 15.90 8.41
CA VAL A 181 -17.29 15.31 7.72
C VAL A 181 -16.32 16.36 7.21
N LEU A 182 -16.82 17.39 6.53
CA LEU A 182 -15.96 18.45 5.98
C LEU A 182 -15.23 19.22 7.08
N GLU A 183 -15.88 19.52 8.20
CA GLU A 183 -15.25 20.16 9.36
C GLU A 183 -14.14 19.28 9.95
N CYS A 184 -14.43 17.98 10.18
CA CYS A 184 -13.45 17.04 10.74
C CYS A 184 -12.25 16.87 9.80
N MET A 185 -12.49 16.74 8.49
CA MET A 185 -11.44 16.64 7.50
C MET A 185 -10.62 17.94 7.38
N GLY A 186 -11.23 19.10 7.47
CA GLY A 186 -10.52 20.38 7.51
C GLY A 186 -9.58 20.49 8.70
N LYS A 187 -9.99 20.02 9.89
CA LYS A 187 -9.12 19.95 11.08
C LYS A 187 -7.95 18.97 10.88
N LEU A 188 -8.21 17.84 10.21
CA LEU A 188 -7.15 16.90 9.84
C LEU A 188 -6.16 17.54 8.85
N GLU A 189 -6.63 18.28 7.85
CA GLU A 189 -5.77 18.97 6.89
C GLU A 189 -4.86 20.00 7.59
N LEU A 190 -5.38 20.79 8.52
CA LEU A 190 -4.59 21.70 9.33
C LEU A 190 -3.47 20.96 10.08
N PHE A 191 -3.78 19.82 10.69
CA PHE A 191 -2.79 18.99 11.37
C PHE A 191 -1.71 18.44 10.42
N LEU A 192 -2.09 18.01 9.21
CA LEU A 192 -1.14 17.58 8.19
C LEU A 192 -0.15 18.71 7.83
N HIS A 193 -0.60 19.96 7.88
CA HIS A 193 0.19 21.17 7.63
C HIS A 193 0.75 21.84 8.89
N ASP A 194 1.05 21.04 9.93
CA ASP A 194 1.73 21.48 11.15
C ASP A 194 0.98 22.54 11.97
N GLN A 195 -0.34 22.51 11.94
CA GLN A 195 -1.15 23.39 12.79
C GLN A 195 -1.91 22.53 13.84
N PRO A 196 -1.91 22.91 15.11
CA PRO A 196 -1.38 24.17 15.68
C PRO A 196 0.15 24.17 15.90
N GLN A 197 0.82 23.03 15.74
CA GLN A 197 2.27 22.91 15.99
C GLN A 197 2.89 21.81 15.13
N PRO A 198 4.19 21.93 14.79
CA PRO A 198 4.93 20.90 14.08
C PRO A 198 4.90 19.55 14.82
N THR A 199 4.66 18.49 14.06
CA THR A 199 4.63 17.11 14.57
C THR A 199 5.64 16.27 13.78
N PRO A 200 6.51 15.47 14.44
CA PRO A 200 7.44 14.59 13.73
C PRO A 200 6.73 13.70 12.72
N ALA A 201 7.30 13.57 11.51
CA ALA A 201 6.63 12.97 10.36
C ALA A 201 6.08 11.55 10.61
N LEU A 202 6.86 10.67 11.25
CA LEU A 202 6.41 9.31 11.56
C LEU A 202 5.25 9.31 12.56
N LEU A 203 5.31 10.17 13.56
CA LEU A 203 4.22 10.36 14.52
C LEU A 203 2.98 10.94 13.84
N LYS A 204 3.16 11.95 12.99
CA LYS A 204 2.09 12.58 12.19
C LYS A 204 1.35 11.54 11.35
N ALA A 205 2.09 10.64 10.67
CA ALA A 205 1.53 9.57 9.88
C ALA A 205 0.67 8.60 10.72
N ALA A 206 1.17 8.21 11.90
CA ALA A 206 0.45 7.33 12.81
C ALA A 206 -0.85 7.96 13.35
N LEU A 207 -0.80 9.23 13.76
CA LEU A 207 -1.96 9.95 14.29
C LEU A 207 -2.99 10.24 13.19
N ALA A 208 -2.53 10.73 12.03
CA ALA A 208 -3.39 11.07 10.91
C ALA A 208 -4.15 9.85 10.38
N HIS A 209 -3.51 8.67 10.36
CA HIS A 209 -4.17 7.43 9.95
C HIS A 209 -5.38 7.10 10.84
N VAL A 210 -5.22 7.10 12.16
CA VAL A 210 -6.33 6.84 13.09
C VAL A 210 -7.45 7.87 12.94
N GLN A 211 -7.07 9.13 12.80
CA GLN A 211 -8.04 10.21 12.65
C GLN A 211 -8.85 10.08 11.36
N PHE A 212 -8.17 9.76 10.24
CA PHE A 212 -8.82 9.50 8.96
C PHE A 212 -9.77 8.30 9.03
N GLU A 213 -9.34 7.19 9.62
CA GLU A 213 -10.18 6.00 9.82
C GLU A 213 -11.36 6.27 10.77
N THR A 214 -11.21 7.18 11.70
CA THR A 214 -12.29 7.58 12.62
C THR A 214 -13.30 8.49 11.93
N ILE A 215 -12.87 9.45 11.12
CA ILE A 215 -13.76 10.32 10.34
C ILE A 215 -14.51 9.53 9.27
N HIS A 216 -13.84 8.58 8.64
CA HIS A 216 -14.38 7.69 7.60
C HIS A 216 -15.15 8.49 6.53
N PRO A 217 -14.46 9.40 5.80
CA PRO A 217 -15.10 10.48 5.06
C PRO A 217 -15.79 10.04 3.77
N PHE A 218 -15.59 8.83 3.28
CA PHE A 218 -16.18 8.31 2.05
C PHE A 218 -17.16 7.18 2.32
N LEU A 219 -17.96 6.81 1.32
CA LEU A 219 -18.88 5.68 1.41
C LEU A 219 -18.17 4.33 1.31
N ASP A 220 -17.06 4.25 0.54
CA ASP A 220 -16.21 3.08 0.38
C ASP A 220 -14.74 3.54 0.22
N GLY A 221 -13.77 2.62 0.32
CA GLY A 221 -12.35 2.88 0.05
C GLY A 221 -11.57 3.61 1.16
N ASN A 222 -12.18 3.90 2.32
CA ASN A 222 -11.50 4.63 3.39
C ASN A 222 -10.24 3.92 3.89
N GLY A 223 -10.31 2.63 4.22
CA GLY A 223 -9.18 1.86 4.73
C GLY A 223 -8.00 1.85 3.76
N ARG A 224 -8.26 1.61 2.48
CA ARG A 224 -7.23 1.64 1.43
C ARG A 224 -6.59 3.02 1.31
N LEU A 225 -7.40 4.07 1.27
CA LEU A 225 -6.91 5.44 1.17
C LEU A 225 -6.18 5.90 2.44
N GLY A 226 -6.66 5.50 3.63
CA GLY A 226 -5.99 5.75 4.91
C GLY A 226 -4.59 5.15 4.98
N ARG A 227 -4.39 3.94 4.41
CA ARG A 227 -3.06 3.32 4.31
C ARG A 227 -2.18 3.99 3.26
N LEU A 228 -2.75 4.40 2.11
CA LEU A 228 -2.04 5.24 1.13
C LEU A 228 -1.56 6.55 1.72
N LEU A 229 -2.36 7.18 2.56
CA LEU A 229 -2.03 8.45 3.22
C LEU A 229 -0.76 8.36 4.06
N ILE A 230 -0.50 7.22 4.73
CA ILE A 230 0.75 6.99 5.48
C ILE A 230 1.95 7.10 4.53
N THR A 231 1.95 6.34 3.44
CA THR A 231 3.04 6.32 2.47
C THR A 231 3.28 7.70 1.84
N LEU A 232 2.20 8.37 1.42
CA LEU A 232 2.28 9.71 0.83
C LEU A 232 2.87 10.73 1.79
N LEU A 233 2.47 10.69 3.07
CA LEU A 233 2.96 11.61 4.08
C LEU A 233 4.45 11.40 4.33
N LEU A 234 4.91 10.15 4.41
CA LEU A 234 6.34 9.86 4.59
C LEU A 234 7.17 10.30 3.38
N CYS A 235 6.64 10.20 2.16
CA CYS A 235 7.31 10.71 0.95
C CYS A 235 7.29 12.25 0.89
N GLU A 236 6.16 12.86 1.19
CA GLU A 236 6.01 14.33 1.21
C GLU A 236 6.94 14.97 2.22
N GLN A 237 7.05 14.38 3.42
CA GLN A 237 7.95 14.82 4.49
C GLN A 237 9.42 14.37 4.26
N LYS A 238 9.74 13.79 3.10
CA LYS A 238 11.09 13.35 2.70
C LYS A 238 11.74 12.37 3.67
N MET A 239 10.93 11.62 4.41
CA MET A 239 11.40 10.49 5.21
C MET A 239 11.73 9.27 4.36
N LEU A 240 11.07 9.17 3.21
CA LEU A 240 11.33 8.18 2.17
C LEU A 240 11.42 8.90 0.83
N ARG A 241 12.45 8.62 0.04
CA ARG A 241 12.59 9.09 -1.34
C ARG A 241 11.62 8.38 -2.27
N GLU A 242 11.40 7.12 -1.97
CA GLU A 242 10.57 6.21 -2.76
C GLU A 242 9.55 5.51 -1.86
N PRO A 243 8.36 5.17 -2.35
CA PRO A 243 7.30 4.52 -1.57
C PRO A 243 7.64 3.05 -1.30
N MET A 244 8.57 2.79 -0.38
CA MET A 244 9.06 1.43 -0.08
C MET A 244 8.60 0.87 1.26
N LEU A 245 7.84 1.63 2.07
CA LEU A 245 7.29 1.15 3.33
C LEU A 245 5.84 0.72 3.14
N TYR A 246 5.54 -0.53 3.41
CA TYR A 246 4.22 -1.12 3.25
C TYR A 246 3.75 -1.82 4.51
N LEU A 247 2.94 -1.12 5.27
CA LEU A 247 2.45 -1.56 6.57
C LEU A 247 1.33 -2.61 6.46
N SER A 248 0.72 -2.76 5.28
CA SER A 248 -0.44 -3.65 5.12
C SER A 248 -0.11 -5.12 5.37
N LEU A 249 1.14 -5.55 5.18
CA LEU A 249 1.56 -6.90 5.56
C LEU A 249 1.40 -7.13 7.06
N TYR A 250 1.88 -6.19 7.87
CA TYR A 250 1.80 -6.28 9.32
C TYR A 250 0.35 -6.11 9.81
N PHE A 251 -0.38 -5.14 9.26
CA PHE A 251 -1.78 -4.90 9.62
C PHE A 251 -2.68 -6.08 9.26
N LYS A 252 -2.47 -6.73 8.10
CA LYS A 252 -3.18 -7.94 7.69
C LYS A 252 -2.90 -9.09 8.67
N SER A 253 -1.63 -9.32 9.02
CA SER A 253 -1.23 -10.40 9.93
C SER A 253 -1.77 -10.21 11.36
N HIS A 254 -2.05 -8.97 11.74
CA HIS A 254 -2.58 -8.61 13.06
C HIS A 254 -3.95 -7.92 12.94
N ARG A 255 -4.77 -8.31 11.96
CA ARG A 255 -5.97 -7.59 11.55
C ARG A 255 -6.94 -7.31 12.70
N GLN A 256 -7.23 -8.29 13.53
CA GLN A 256 -8.14 -8.11 14.66
C GLN A 256 -7.58 -7.08 15.65
N TYR A 257 -6.33 -7.21 16.04
CA TYR A 257 -5.67 -6.31 16.98
C TYR A 257 -5.54 -4.89 16.43
N TYR A 258 -5.29 -4.74 15.13
CA TYR A 258 -5.29 -3.45 14.45
C TYR A 258 -6.64 -2.71 14.63
N TYR A 259 -7.76 -3.39 14.42
CA TYR A 259 -9.08 -2.78 14.62
C TYR A 259 -9.41 -2.53 16.10
N GLU A 260 -8.97 -3.39 17.00
CA GLU A 260 -9.11 -3.18 18.44
C GLU A 260 -8.36 -1.94 18.90
N LEU A 261 -7.14 -1.69 18.38
CA LEU A 261 -6.36 -0.50 18.70
C LEU A 261 -7.01 0.78 18.17
N LEU A 262 -7.50 0.78 16.92
CA LEU A 262 -8.27 1.92 16.39
C LEU A 262 -9.47 2.27 17.29
N ASN A 263 -10.16 1.23 17.76
CA ASN A 263 -11.30 1.42 18.66
C ASN A 263 -10.85 1.87 20.07
N GLY A 264 -9.74 1.34 20.59
CA GLY A 264 -9.15 1.73 21.86
C GLY A 264 -8.77 3.21 21.91
N VAL A 265 -8.25 3.76 20.80
CA VAL A 265 -7.99 5.20 20.69
C VAL A 265 -9.29 6.00 20.81
N ARG A 266 -10.35 5.60 20.12
CA ARG A 266 -11.64 6.32 20.14
C ARG A 266 -12.28 6.34 21.52
N LEU A 267 -12.35 5.17 22.19
CA LEU A 267 -13.10 4.97 23.42
C LEU A 267 -12.34 5.37 24.69
N SER A 268 -11.02 5.23 24.71
CA SER A 268 -10.22 5.43 25.92
C SER A 268 -8.95 6.27 25.70
N GLY A 269 -8.78 6.84 24.51
CA GLY A 269 -7.60 7.64 24.19
C GLY A 269 -6.29 6.86 24.29
N ASN A 270 -6.32 5.54 24.05
CA ASN A 270 -5.14 4.68 24.18
C ASN A 270 -4.21 4.81 22.95
N TRP A 271 -3.72 6.04 22.75
CA TRP A 271 -2.81 6.38 21.66
C TRP A 271 -1.47 5.66 21.77
N GLU A 272 -0.97 5.47 23.00
CA GLU A 272 0.34 4.87 23.24
C GLU A 272 0.38 3.41 22.77
N ALA A 273 -0.68 2.63 22.99
CA ALA A 273 -0.75 1.27 22.48
C ALA A 273 -0.81 1.22 20.95
N TRP A 274 -1.56 2.16 20.33
CA TRP A 274 -1.55 2.30 18.88
C TRP A 274 -0.18 2.68 18.34
N LEU A 275 0.49 3.65 18.95
CA LEU A 275 1.81 4.11 18.53
C LEU A 275 2.88 3.03 18.70
N ASP A 276 2.80 2.23 19.76
CA ASP A 276 3.67 1.07 19.95
C ASP A 276 3.52 0.04 18.83
N PHE A 277 2.27 -0.30 18.49
CA PHE A 277 1.94 -1.20 17.39
C PHE A 277 2.38 -0.64 16.03
N PHE A 278 2.16 0.66 15.79
CA PHE A 278 2.54 1.31 14.55
C PHE A 278 4.07 1.34 14.37
N ALA A 279 4.81 1.68 15.42
CA ALA A 279 6.27 1.68 15.38
C ALA A 279 6.82 0.26 15.14
N GLU A 280 6.26 -0.76 15.79
CA GLU A 280 6.59 -2.17 15.53
C GLU A 280 6.32 -2.56 14.09
N ALA A 281 5.16 -2.17 13.53
CA ALA A 281 4.84 -2.41 12.13
C ALA A 281 5.89 -1.79 11.19
N VAL A 282 6.35 -0.58 11.49
CA VAL A 282 7.41 0.09 10.71
C VAL A 282 8.72 -0.67 10.81
N ILE A 283 9.15 -1.07 12.01
CA ILE A 283 10.41 -1.81 12.22
C ILE A 283 10.41 -3.12 11.42
N VAL A 284 9.35 -3.90 11.60
CA VAL A 284 9.23 -5.23 10.97
C VAL A 284 9.18 -5.10 9.44
N THR A 285 8.31 -4.24 8.93
CA THR A 285 8.12 -4.15 7.48
C THR A 285 9.29 -3.48 6.77
N ALA A 286 9.93 -2.47 7.36
CA ALA A 286 11.14 -1.86 6.81
C ALA A 286 12.31 -2.86 6.79
N THR A 287 12.49 -3.66 7.84
CA THR A 287 13.52 -4.70 7.88
C THR A 287 13.28 -5.77 6.81
N GLN A 288 12.04 -6.26 6.69
CA GLN A 288 11.68 -7.23 5.65
C GLN A 288 11.88 -6.67 4.24
N ALA A 289 11.59 -5.38 4.02
CA ALA A 289 11.82 -4.74 2.73
C ALA A 289 13.31 -4.70 2.35
N VAL A 290 14.18 -4.36 3.31
CA VAL A 290 15.64 -4.39 3.12
C VAL A 290 16.13 -5.81 2.79
N ASP A 291 15.66 -6.82 3.52
CA ASP A 291 16.06 -8.21 3.28
C ASP A 291 15.53 -8.73 1.94
N THR A 292 14.32 -8.36 1.56
CA THR A 292 13.76 -8.67 0.23
C THR A 292 14.60 -8.04 -0.88
N ALA A 293 14.97 -6.77 -0.73
CA ALA A 293 15.82 -6.09 -1.71
C ALA A 293 17.19 -6.77 -1.87
N ARG A 294 17.82 -7.18 -0.77
CA ARG A 294 19.09 -7.94 -0.80
C ARG A 294 18.91 -9.26 -1.55
N GLN A 295 17.90 -10.06 -1.22
CA GLN A 295 17.62 -11.32 -1.89
C GLN A 295 17.41 -11.14 -3.41
N LEU A 296 16.74 -10.07 -3.85
CA LEU A 296 16.56 -9.77 -5.27
C LEU A 296 17.87 -9.38 -5.95
N ILE A 297 18.74 -8.63 -5.26
CA ILE A 297 20.08 -8.27 -5.77
C ILE A 297 20.94 -9.54 -5.94
N ASP A 298 20.97 -10.40 -4.91
CA ASP A 298 21.75 -11.62 -4.91
C ASP A 298 21.29 -12.55 -6.03
N LEU A 299 19.98 -12.80 -6.17
CA LEU A 299 19.39 -13.57 -7.25
C LEU A 299 19.76 -13.01 -8.64
N ALA A 300 19.65 -11.70 -8.83
CA ALA A 300 19.97 -11.06 -10.10
C ALA A 300 21.46 -11.20 -10.46
N ASN A 301 22.35 -11.14 -9.47
CA ASN A 301 23.79 -11.33 -9.65
C ASN A 301 24.14 -12.78 -9.96
N GLU A 302 23.60 -13.74 -9.20
CA GLU A 302 23.80 -15.18 -9.45
C GLU A 302 23.34 -15.57 -10.86
N ASP A 303 22.16 -15.12 -11.28
CA ASP A 303 21.67 -15.41 -12.62
C ASP A 303 22.48 -14.72 -13.71
N ARG A 304 22.96 -13.49 -13.46
CA ARG A 304 23.88 -12.80 -14.38
C ARG A 304 25.16 -13.59 -14.59
N ASP A 305 25.76 -14.13 -13.52
CA ASP A 305 27.00 -14.88 -13.60
C ASP A 305 26.77 -16.19 -14.38
N ARG A 306 25.67 -16.93 -14.08
CA ARG A 306 25.28 -18.14 -14.86
C ARG A 306 25.03 -17.84 -16.34
N ILE A 307 24.46 -16.68 -16.69
CA ILE A 307 24.23 -16.26 -18.07
C ILE A 307 25.54 -15.88 -18.75
N SER A 308 26.50 -15.31 -18.01
CA SER A 308 27.81 -14.94 -18.56
C SER A 308 28.59 -16.13 -19.09
N ASP A 309 28.37 -17.33 -18.54
CA ASP A 309 28.99 -18.59 -18.97
C ASP A 309 28.41 -19.15 -20.28
N LEU A 310 27.38 -18.52 -20.86
CA LEU A 310 26.79 -18.94 -22.14
C LEU A 310 27.64 -18.61 -23.40
N GLY A 311 28.82 -18.05 -23.23
CA GLY A 311 29.72 -17.69 -24.31
C GLY A 311 29.12 -16.72 -25.31
N ARG A 312 29.03 -17.08 -26.60
CA ARG A 312 28.48 -16.16 -27.64
C ARG A 312 27.04 -15.73 -27.43
N ALA A 313 26.26 -16.46 -26.65
CA ALA A 313 24.88 -16.12 -26.37
C ALA A 313 24.73 -15.16 -25.17
N ALA A 314 25.77 -14.97 -24.36
CA ALA A 314 25.73 -14.22 -23.11
C ALA A 314 25.23 -12.80 -23.30
N ALA A 315 25.80 -12.00 -24.19
CA ALA A 315 25.51 -10.60 -24.36
C ALA A 315 24.01 -10.33 -24.67
N SER A 316 23.39 -11.06 -25.58
CA SER A 316 21.98 -10.93 -25.91
C SER A 316 21.11 -11.45 -24.79
N THR A 317 21.49 -12.52 -24.12
CA THR A 317 20.71 -13.08 -23.00
C THR A 317 20.75 -12.18 -21.78
N LEU A 318 21.87 -11.53 -21.47
CA LEU A 318 21.97 -10.51 -20.42
C LEU A 318 21.08 -9.29 -20.67
N ARG A 319 20.96 -8.85 -21.93
CA ARG A 319 20.03 -7.75 -22.29
C ARG A 319 18.57 -8.16 -22.05
N VAL A 320 18.19 -9.39 -22.38
CA VAL A 320 16.85 -9.92 -22.11
C VAL A 320 16.63 -10.10 -20.61
N HIS A 321 17.61 -10.65 -19.88
CA HIS A 321 17.56 -10.80 -18.44
C HIS A 321 17.36 -9.44 -17.74
N ARG A 322 18.12 -8.42 -18.13
CA ARG A 322 17.95 -7.07 -17.59
C ARG A 322 16.53 -6.51 -17.80
N ALA A 323 15.95 -6.74 -18.99
CA ALA A 323 14.56 -6.33 -19.26
C ALA A 323 13.56 -7.10 -18.39
N LEU A 324 13.82 -8.39 -18.10
CA LEU A 324 12.97 -9.19 -17.19
C LEU A 324 13.03 -8.73 -15.74
N LEU A 325 14.12 -8.09 -15.31
CA LEU A 325 14.17 -7.45 -13.99
C LEU A 325 13.22 -6.27 -13.87
N GLU A 326 12.81 -5.62 -14.97
CA GLU A 326 11.79 -4.56 -14.93
C GLU A 326 10.36 -5.11 -14.91
N ARG A 327 10.14 -6.28 -15.53
CA ARG A 327 8.82 -6.96 -15.59
C ARG A 327 8.99 -8.46 -15.46
N PRO A 328 8.85 -9.02 -14.24
CA PRO A 328 9.08 -10.45 -13.99
C PRO A 328 8.02 -11.36 -14.60
N ILE A 329 6.83 -10.88 -14.95
CA ILE A 329 5.90 -11.57 -15.85
C ILE A 329 5.75 -10.72 -17.10
N THR A 330 6.10 -11.29 -18.27
CA THR A 330 6.08 -10.52 -19.50
C THR A 330 5.88 -11.37 -20.75
N ALA A 331 5.34 -10.74 -21.79
CA ALA A 331 5.19 -11.35 -23.11
C ALA A 331 6.48 -11.17 -23.94
N SER A 332 6.81 -12.18 -24.78
CA SER A 332 7.96 -12.13 -25.67
C SER A 332 7.98 -10.88 -26.59
N GLY A 333 6.81 -10.41 -27.02
CA GLY A 333 6.67 -9.21 -27.85
C GLY A 333 7.12 -7.93 -27.13
N TRP A 334 6.88 -7.83 -25.81
CA TRP A 334 7.35 -6.70 -25.01
C TRP A 334 8.87 -6.68 -24.92
N LEU A 335 9.51 -7.86 -24.72
CA LEU A 335 10.95 -8.01 -24.69
C LEU A 335 11.62 -7.58 -26.00
N VAL A 336 11.01 -7.91 -27.15
CA VAL A 336 11.48 -7.44 -28.45
C VAL A 336 11.49 -5.91 -28.53
N LYS A 337 10.39 -5.28 -28.14
CA LYS A 337 10.28 -3.80 -28.12
C LYS A 337 11.26 -3.16 -27.14
N LYS A 338 11.37 -3.70 -25.94
CA LYS A 338 12.21 -3.14 -24.87
C LYS A 338 13.71 -3.29 -25.16
N THR A 339 14.11 -4.45 -25.67
CA THR A 339 15.54 -4.73 -25.93
C THR A 339 16.01 -4.30 -27.30
N GLY A 340 15.13 -4.08 -28.28
CA GLY A 340 15.49 -3.84 -29.67
C GLY A 340 16.17 -5.05 -30.36
N ILE A 341 16.07 -6.25 -29.78
CA ILE A 341 16.61 -7.48 -30.32
C ILE A 341 15.57 -8.14 -31.21
N THR A 342 16.01 -8.84 -32.27
CA THR A 342 15.09 -9.53 -33.19
C THR A 342 14.25 -10.60 -32.47
N PRO A 343 13.00 -10.86 -32.92
CA PRO A 343 12.15 -11.89 -32.31
C PRO A 343 12.81 -13.28 -32.24
N ALA A 344 13.57 -13.66 -33.29
CA ALA A 344 14.28 -14.94 -33.34
C ALA A 344 15.34 -15.02 -32.22
N THR A 345 16.11 -13.96 -32.03
CA THR A 345 17.15 -13.90 -30.98
C THR A 345 16.53 -13.85 -29.58
N VAL A 346 15.46 -13.06 -29.35
CA VAL A 346 14.74 -13.04 -28.06
C VAL A 346 14.25 -14.45 -27.71
N ASN A 347 13.61 -15.16 -28.65
CA ASN A 347 13.14 -16.53 -28.41
C ASN A 347 14.29 -17.51 -28.12
N LYS A 348 15.49 -17.28 -28.68
CA LYS A 348 16.69 -18.09 -28.37
C LYS A 348 17.16 -17.78 -26.93
N CYS A 349 17.21 -16.51 -26.54
CA CYS A 349 17.57 -16.10 -25.20
C CYS A 349 16.59 -16.65 -24.15
N LEU A 350 15.28 -16.59 -24.40
CA LEU A 350 14.25 -17.16 -23.52
C LEU A 350 14.47 -18.65 -23.28
N ARG A 351 14.78 -19.42 -24.34
CA ARG A 351 15.13 -20.86 -24.18
C ARG A 351 16.39 -21.09 -23.36
N HIS A 352 17.39 -20.21 -23.45
CA HIS A 352 18.56 -20.30 -22.58
C HIS A 352 18.20 -20.06 -21.13
N LEU A 353 17.42 -19.02 -20.85
CA LEU A 353 16.97 -18.70 -19.50
C LEU A 353 16.04 -19.78 -18.89
N GLU A 354 15.20 -20.41 -19.72
CA GLU A 354 14.41 -21.59 -19.29
C GLU A 354 15.30 -22.77 -18.90
N ARG A 355 16.36 -23.09 -19.70
CA ARG A 355 17.31 -24.16 -19.39
C ARG A 355 18.12 -23.89 -18.13
N LEU A 356 18.41 -22.63 -17.84
CA LEU A 356 19.06 -22.21 -16.60
C LEU A 356 18.11 -22.21 -15.40
N GLY A 357 16.80 -22.45 -15.60
CA GLY A 357 15.80 -22.41 -14.54
C GLY A 357 15.45 -20.99 -14.06
N VAL A 358 15.90 -19.95 -14.77
CA VAL A 358 15.60 -18.55 -14.47
C VAL A 358 14.15 -18.20 -14.80
N LEU A 359 13.65 -18.74 -15.93
CA LEU A 359 12.31 -18.50 -16.43
C LEU A 359 11.48 -19.77 -16.51
N ARG A 360 10.16 -19.56 -16.39
CA ARG A 360 9.14 -20.54 -16.71
C ARG A 360 8.13 -19.95 -17.69
N GLU A 361 7.80 -20.69 -18.76
CA GLU A 361 6.68 -20.32 -19.61
C GLU A 361 5.35 -20.57 -18.89
N LEU A 362 4.47 -19.57 -18.89
CA LEU A 362 3.12 -19.66 -18.30
C LEU A 362 2.06 -20.09 -19.31
N THR A 363 2.33 -19.92 -20.62
CA THR A 363 1.37 -20.19 -21.70
C THR A 363 1.93 -21.21 -22.68
N SER A 364 1.20 -22.29 -22.91
CA SER A 364 1.55 -23.26 -23.99
C SER A 364 1.16 -22.76 -25.38
N ARG A 365 1.34 -21.47 -25.69
CA ARG A 365 0.92 -20.84 -26.95
C ARG A 365 2.09 -20.78 -27.94
N ARG A 366 1.79 -20.94 -29.23
CA ARG A 366 2.81 -20.77 -30.30
C ARG A 366 3.19 -19.29 -30.52
N ARG A 367 2.28 -18.34 -30.22
CA ARG A 367 2.45 -16.89 -30.33
C ARG A 367 2.05 -16.22 -29.03
N ASN A 368 2.58 -15.02 -28.75
CA ASN A 368 2.34 -14.26 -27.54
C ASN A 368 2.60 -15.08 -26.27
N ARG A 369 3.74 -15.79 -26.27
CA ARG A 369 4.20 -16.57 -25.11
C ARG A 369 4.48 -15.63 -23.95
N VAL A 370 4.01 -15.98 -22.77
CA VAL A 370 4.23 -15.26 -21.53
C VAL A 370 5.16 -16.07 -20.64
N PHE A 371 6.13 -15.38 -20.06
CA PHE A 371 7.18 -15.96 -19.22
C PHE A 371 7.16 -15.31 -17.85
N SER A 372 7.51 -16.09 -16.86
CA SER A 372 7.64 -15.68 -15.46
C SER A 372 9.07 -15.87 -15.00
N TYR A 373 9.63 -14.88 -14.34
CA TYR A 373 10.90 -14.98 -13.62
C TYR A 373 10.61 -15.57 -12.23
N THR A 374 10.78 -16.89 -12.14
CA THR A 374 10.29 -17.70 -11.03
C THR A 374 10.87 -17.25 -9.68
N GLY A 375 12.19 -17.07 -9.58
CA GLY A 375 12.83 -16.67 -8.32
C GLY A 375 12.39 -15.32 -7.80
N ILE A 376 12.15 -14.33 -8.69
CA ILE A 376 11.61 -13.03 -8.27
C ILE A 376 10.21 -13.18 -7.68
N LEU A 377 9.34 -13.95 -8.34
CA LEU A 377 7.98 -14.16 -7.84
C LEU A 377 7.95 -14.93 -6.53
N GLU A 378 8.81 -15.92 -6.35
CA GLU A 378 8.94 -16.65 -5.08
C GLU A 378 9.34 -15.75 -3.92
N ILE A 379 10.32 -14.85 -4.14
CA ILE A 379 10.73 -13.86 -3.13
C ILE A 379 9.60 -12.89 -2.83
N MET A 380 8.93 -12.38 -3.85
CA MET A 380 7.91 -11.33 -3.70
C MET A 380 6.57 -11.83 -3.17
N ASN A 381 6.19 -13.09 -3.47
CA ASN A 381 4.90 -13.64 -3.01
C ASN A 381 4.88 -13.98 -1.52
N ARG A 382 6.00 -14.03 -0.83
CA ARG A 382 6.03 -14.31 0.61
C ARG A 382 5.15 -13.32 1.37
N GLY A 383 4.17 -13.83 2.12
CA GLY A 383 3.20 -13.06 2.89
C GLY A 383 1.98 -12.56 2.10
N THR A 384 1.88 -12.86 0.79
CA THR A 384 0.70 -12.54 -0.03
C THR A 384 -0.19 -13.77 -0.26
N GLU A 385 0.10 -14.87 0.43
CA GLU A 385 -0.71 -16.07 0.35
C GLU A 385 -2.14 -15.79 0.81
N LEU A 386 -3.11 -16.38 0.10
CA LEU A 386 -4.51 -16.33 0.52
C LEU A 386 -4.64 -17.09 1.86
N PRO A 387 -5.46 -16.60 2.80
CA PRO A 387 -5.78 -17.39 3.98
C PRO A 387 -6.44 -18.70 3.52
N GLY A 388 -5.84 -19.83 3.95
CA GLY A 388 -6.32 -21.18 3.64
C GLY A 388 -7.69 -21.45 4.24
#